data_ab6e747a3f76e84a32f9f06a778ea5e8
#
_entry.id   ab6e747a3f76e84a32f9f06a778ea5e8
#
_cell.length_a   1.000
_cell.length_b   1.000
_cell.length_c   1.000
_cell.angle_alpha   90.00
_cell.angle_beta   90.00
_cell.angle_gamma   90.00
#
_symmetry.space_group_name_H-M   'P 1'
#
loop_
_entity.id
_entity.type
_entity.pdbx_description
1 polymer ?
#
loop_
_entity_poly.entity_id
_entity_poly.type
_entity_poly.pdbx_seq_one_letter_code
_entity_poly.pdbx_strand_id
1 'polypeptide(L)'
;AIIAARLYQFYDKADLHGGKEKSAYLEDAKKIFAWERKTLFDAETGAVYDNINQEGRISRSVYTYNPGTFIGAAYELFRITGDKQYLDDAIKAADYVIDHMAQNNGVLKDDPQGDGGLFHGIFFRYFVKVVNDAALDEAHHTKFKEFITRCATTMVEHGLNHHTMLYGGTWWEAPADDASVCLTAHLTGCMLIEAMCTLN
;
A
#
# COMPACT_ATOMS: atom_id res chain seq x y z
N ALA A 1 -7.89 7.30 -8.65
CA ALA A 1 -8.51 6.00 -9.02
C ALA A 1 -9.26 5.38 -7.85
N ILE A 2 -8.63 5.10 -6.67
CA ILE A 2 -9.24 4.39 -5.52
C ILE A 2 -10.58 5.02 -5.10
N ILE A 3 -10.61 6.34 -4.86
CA ILE A 3 -11.84 7.03 -4.42
C ILE A 3 -12.95 6.87 -5.45
N ALA A 4 -12.67 7.06 -6.72
CA ALA A 4 -13.67 6.92 -7.78
C ALA A 4 -14.19 5.48 -7.88
N ALA A 5 -13.31 4.46 -7.78
CA ALA A 5 -13.70 3.05 -7.76
C ALA A 5 -14.62 2.74 -6.56
N ARG A 6 -14.30 3.25 -5.38
CA ARG A 6 -15.14 3.07 -4.19
C ARG A 6 -16.48 3.81 -4.28
N LEU A 7 -16.49 5.02 -4.82
CA LEU A 7 -17.74 5.74 -5.07
C LEU A 7 -18.65 4.97 -6.02
N TYR A 8 -18.11 4.33 -7.05
CA TYR A 8 -18.87 3.41 -7.90
C TYR A 8 -19.48 2.24 -7.09
N GLN A 9 -18.69 1.58 -6.24
CA GLN A 9 -19.15 0.43 -5.45
C GLN A 9 -20.23 0.80 -4.42
N PHE A 10 -20.10 1.97 -3.81
CA PHE A 10 -20.98 2.43 -2.73
C PHE A 10 -22.08 3.39 -3.21
N TYR A 11 -22.18 3.65 -4.52
CA TYR A 11 -23.09 4.64 -5.10
C TYR A 11 -24.53 4.47 -4.61
N ASP A 12 -25.06 3.25 -4.69
CA ASP A 12 -26.44 2.94 -4.32
C ASP A 12 -26.70 2.97 -2.79
N LYS A 13 -25.62 2.93 -1.98
CA LYS A 13 -25.69 2.92 -0.51
C LYS A 13 -25.50 4.31 0.10
N ALA A 14 -24.85 5.22 -0.61
CA ALA A 14 -24.36 6.46 -0.04
C ALA A 14 -25.21 7.67 -0.38
N ASP A 15 -26.38 7.50 -1.02
CA ASP A 15 -27.26 8.62 -1.43
C ASP A 15 -26.49 9.75 -2.15
N LEU A 16 -25.61 9.36 -3.08
CA LEU A 16 -24.73 10.28 -3.78
C LEU A 16 -25.48 11.07 -4.88
N HIS A 17 -26.50 11.80 -4.52
CA HIS A 17 -27.35 12.56 -5.46
C HIS A 17 -26.68 13.83 -6.03
N GLY A 18 -25.37 13.85 -6.13
CA GLY A 18 -24.59 14.99 -6.63
C GLY A 18 -24.55 15.15 -8.16
N GLY A 19 -25.46 14.54 -8.91
CA GLY A 19 -25.60 14.78 -10.35
C GLY A 19 -24.61 14.04 -11.26
N LYS A 20 -23.74 13.16 -10.73
CA LYS A 20 -22.83 12.32 -11.51
C LYS A 20 -23.36 10.90 -11.56
N GLU A 21 -23.51 10.35 -12.76
CA GLU A 21 -23.95 8.98 -12.97
C GLU A 21 -22.95 7.97 -12.40
N LYS A 22 -23.45 6.86 -11.84
CA LYS A 22 -22.65 5.78 -11.25
C LYS A 22 -21.53 5.31 -12.18
N SER A 23 -21.84 5.08 -13.45
CA SER A 23 -20.87 4.64 -14.46
C SER A 23 -19.72 5.62 -14.68
N ALA A 24 -19.96 6.92 -14.52
CA ALA A 24 -18.92 7.93 -14.69
C ALA A 24 -17.81 7.83 -13.64
N TYR A 25 -18.11 7.36 -12.41
CA TYR A 25 -17.09 7.11 -11.40
C TYR A 25 -16.16 5.96 -11.79
N LEU A 26 -16.71 4.89 -12.39
CA LEU A 26 -15.88 3.78 -12.87
C LEU A 26 -14.99 4.21 -14.04
N GLU A 27 -15.54 4.97 -14.98
CA GLU A 27 -14.77 5.49 -16.10
C GLU A 27 -13.65 6.44 -15.65
N ASP A 28 -13.89 7.27 -14.65
CA ASP A 28 -12.85 8.11 -14.05
C ASP A 28 -11.76 7.26 -13.37
N ALA A 29 -12.16 6.23 -12.61
CA ALA A 29 -11.21 5.34 -11.96
C ALA A 29 -10.29 4.68 -12.99
N LYS A 30 -10.86 4.15 -14.08
CA LYS A 30 -10.12 3.52 -15.19
C LYS A 30 -9.18 4.51 -15.89
N LYS A 31 -9.67 5.72 -16.21
CA LYS A 31 -8.86 6.76 -16.89
C LYS A 31 -7.66 7.19 -16.04
N ILE A 32 -7.88 7.44 -14.74
CA ILE A 32 -6.82 7.84 -13.83
C ILE A 32 -5.80 6.71 -13.69
N PHE A 33 -6.24 5.48 -13.49
CA PHE A 33 -5.35 4.33 -13.38
C PHE A 33 -4.57 4.07 -14.68
N ALA A 34 -5.22 4.13 -15.82
CA ALA A 34 -4.56 3.95 -17.12
C ALA A 34 -3.49 5.01 -17.37
N TRP A 35 -3.73 6.26 -16.94
CA TRP A 35 -2.72 7.31 -17.01
C TRP A 35 -1.53 7.01 -16.08
N GLU A 36 -1.78 6.66 -14.83
CA GLU A 36 -0.76 6.32 -13.84
C GLU A 36 0.08 5.12 -14.32
N ARG A 37 -0.59 4.04 -14.76
CA ARG A 37 0.03 2.85 -15.32
C ARG A 37 0.96 3.17 -16.50
N LYS A 38 0.51 4.03 -17.42
CA LYS A 38 1.29 4.43 -18.59
C LYS A 38 2.48 5.32 -18.25
N THR A 39 2.33 6.17 -17.22
CA THR A 39 3.25 7.28 -16.96
C THR A 39 4.25 6.95 -15.85
N LEU A 40 3.80 6.31 -14.77
CA LEU A 40 4.57 6.12 -13.54
C LEU A 40 4.88 4.66 -13.21
N PHE A 41 4.17 3.71 -13.82
CA PHE A 41 4.41 2.28 -13.58
C PHE A 41 5.36 1.70 -14.63
N ASP A 42 6.41 1.07 -14.18
CA ASP A 42 7.33 0.30 -15.01
C ASP A 42 6.85 -1.16 -15.05
N ALA A 43 6.22 -1.55 -16.16
CA ALA A 43 5.64 -2.88 -16.32
C ALA A 43 6.68 -4.02 -16.42
N GLU A 44 7.96 -3.69 -16.65
CA GLU A 44 9.05 -4.66 -16.67
C GLU A 44 9.52 -4.99 -15.25
N THR A 45 9.74 -3.98 -14.43
CA THR A 45 10.29 -4.13 -13.07
C THR A 45 9.24 -4.17 -11.96
N GLY A 46 8.05 -3.59 -12.18
CA GLY A 46 7.03 -3.40 -11.15
C GLY A 46 7.18 -2.09 -10.35
N ALA A 47 8.20 -1.26 -10.64
CA ALA A 47 8.41 0.01 -9.96
C ALA A 47 7.26 0.98 -10.22
N VAL A 48 6.80 1.67 -9.17
CA VAL A 48 5.86 2.79 -9.28
C VAL A 48 6.59 4.07 -8.89
N TYR A 49 6.89 4.90 -9.89
CA TYR A 49 7.65 6.13 -9.71
C TYR A 49 6.83 7.23 -9.02
N ASP A 50 7.53 8.10 -8.29
CA ASP A 50 6.92 9.06 -7.39
C ASP A 50 6.06 10.12 -8.10
N ASN A 51 6.63 10.82 -9.06
CA ASN A 51 5.95 11.94 -9.70
C ASN A 51 6.46 12.25 -11.10
N ILE A 52 5.70 13.08 -11.80
CA ILE A 52 6.09 13.74 -13.05
C ILE A 52 5.98 15.27 -12.84
N ASN A 53 7.00 16.01 -13.22
CA ASN A 53 6.99 17.46 -13.11
C ASN A 53 6.24 18.14 -14.28
N GLN A 54 6.10 19.47 -14.23
CA GLN A 54 5.42 20.25 -15.27
C GLN A 54 6.10 20.18 -16.64
N GLU A 55 7.39 19.85 -16.69
CA GLU A 55 8.16 19.70 -17.92
C GLU A 55 8.12 18.26 -18.49
N GLY A 56 7.32 17.38 -17.87
CA GLY A 56 7.16 15.99 -18.29
C GLY A 56 8.30 15.07 -17.84
N ARG A 57 9.18 15.52 -16.94
CA ARG A 57 10.24 14.67 -16.39
C ARG A 57 9.75 13.83 -15.22
N ILE A 58 9.98 12.53 -15.29
CA ILE A 58 9.58 11.56 -14.27
C ILE A 58 10.68 11.48 -13.21
N SER A 59 10.30 11.66 -11.94
CA SER A 59 11.15 11.29 -10.79
C SER A 59 11.11 9.79 -10.63
N ARG A 60 12.23 9.11 -10.79
CA ARG A 60 12.34 7.66 -10.65
C ARG A 60 12.55 7.19 -9.21
N SER A 61 12.39 8.06 -8.22
CA SER A 61 12.32 7.67 -6.82
C SER A 61 11.07 6.82 -6.59
N VAL A 62 11.21 5.82 -5.74
CA VAL A 62 10.10 4.96 -5.30
C VAL A 62 10.03 5.01 -3.78
N TYR A 63 8.90 5.43 -3.26
CA TYR A 63 8.56 5.34 -1.85
C TYR A 63 7.45 4.32 -1.69
N THR A 64 7.33 3.65 -0.57
CA THR A 64 6.37 2.54 -0.40
C THR A 64 4.90 2.94 -0.58
N TYR A 65 4.54 4.20 -0.33
CA TYR A 65 3.18 4.68 -0.59
C TYR A 65 2.82 4.72 -2.09
N ASN A 66 3.80 4.89 -2.99
CA ASN A 66 3.55 4.88 -4.44
C ASN A 66 3.01 3.51 -4.88
N PRO A 67 3.77 2.38 -4.74
CA PRO A 67 3.19 1.06 -5.01
C PRO A 67 1.98 0.76 -4.12
N GLY A 68 1.93 1.22 -2.86
CA GLY A 68 0.77 1.02 -2.00
C GLY A 68 -0.52 1.56 -2.59
N THR A 69 -0.54 2.82 -3.02
CA THR A 69 -1.72 3.43 -3.66
C THR A 69 -2.02 2.85 -5.04
N PHE A 70 -1.00 2.52 -5.82
CA PHE A 70 -1.16 1.84 -7.10
C PHE A 70 -1.82 0.46 -6.94
N ILE A 71 -1.31 -0.37 -6.01
CA ILE A 71 -1.90 -1.67 -5.64
C ILE A 71 -3.36 -1.49 -5.23
N GLY A 72 -3.65 -0.49 -4.38
CA GLY A 72 -5.02 -0.21 -3.96
C GLY A 72 -5.95 0.14 -5.11
N ALA A 73 -5.51 0.95 -6.06
CA ALA A 73 -6.29 1.32 -7.24
C ALA A 73 -6.52 0.13 -8.19
N ALA A 74 -5.46 -0.63 -8.46
CA ALA A 74 -5.50 -1.83 -9.27
C ALA A 74 -6.46 -2.87 -8.66
N TYR A 75 -6.33 -3.14 -7.38
CA TYR A 75 -7.19 -4.10 -6.68
C TYR A 75 -8.67 -3.71 -6.71
N GLU A 76 -9.02 -2.44 -6.42
CA GLU A 76 -10.41 -2.00 -6.48
C GLU A 76 -10.99 -2.14 -7.91
N LEU A 77 -10.18 -1.86 -8.96
CA LEU A 77 -10.59 -2.05 -10.35
C LEU A 77 -10.74 -3.54 -10.70
N PHE A 78 -9.81 -4.40 -10.26
CA PHE A 78 -9.95 -5.85 -10.41
C PHE A 78 -11.25 -6.36 -9.78
N ARG A 79 -11.56 -5.96 -8.55
CA ARG A 79 -12.78 -6.38 -7.85
C ARG A 79 -14.07 -5.94 -8.55
N ILE A 80 -14.05 -4.83 -9.26
CA ILE A 80 -15.21 -4.32 -10.00
C ILE A 80 -15.36 -5.01 -11.36
N THR A 81 -14.23 -5.19 -12.07
CA THR A 81 -14.26 -5.56 -13.49
C THR A 81 -13.99 -7.04 -13.75
N GLY A 82 -13.31 -7.73 -12.83
CA GLY A 82 -12.79 -9.08 -13.03
C GLY A 82 -11.59 -9.17 -13.98
N ASP A 83 -11.09 -8.03 -14.49
CA ASP A 83 -9.95 -8.00 -15.41
C ASP A 83 -8.65 -8.28 -14.64
N LYS A 84 -8.07 -9.43 -14.94
CA LYS A 84 -6.85 -9.93 -14.28
C LYS A 84 -5.63 -9.05 -14.48
N GLN A 85 -5.58 -8.23 -15.53
CA GLN A 85 -4.47 -7.32 -15.76
C GLN A 85 -4.24 -6.38 -14.56
N TYR A 86 -5.32 -5.93 -13.91
CA TYR A 86 -5.21 -5.12 -12.70
C TYR A 86 -4.58 -5.89 -11.53
N LEU A 87 -4.96 -7.15 -11.34
CA LEU A 87 -4.36 -8.00 -10.30
C LEU A 87 -2.89 -8.28 -10.59
N ASP A 88 -2.55 -8.59 -11.84
CA ASP A 88 -1.17 -8.84 -12.27
C ASP A 88 -0.26 -7.61 -12.05
N ASP A 89 -0.77 -6.41 -12.36
CA ASP A 89 -0.06 -5.15 -12.10
C ASP A 89 0.14 -4.92 -10.59
N ALA A 90 -0.87 -5.23 -9.75
CA ALA A 90 -0.77 -5.13 -8.30
C ALA A 90 0.26 -6.10 -7.73
N ILE A 91 0.30 -7.35 -8.22
CA ILE A 91 1.28 -8.37 -7.82
C ILE A 91 2.69 -7.90 -8.17
N LYS A 92 2.93 -7.42 -9.39
CA LYS A 92 4.24 -6.90 -9.80
C LYS A 92 4.71 -5.73 -8.94
N ALA A 93 3.81 -4.80 -8.61
CA ALA A 93 4.15 -3.68 -7.74
C ALA A 93 4.49 -4.14 -6.31
N ALA A 94 3.81 -5.18 -5.80
CA ALA A 94 4.10 -5.77 -4.50
C ALA A 94 5.44 -6.52 -4.51
N ASP A 95 5.72 -7.29 -5.55
CA ASP A 95 7.00 -7.97 -5.73
C ASP A 95 8.17 -6.98 -5.75
N TYR A 96 8.00 -5.85 -6.46
CA TYR A 96 9.03 -4.81 -6.47
C TYR A 96 9.36 -4.30 -5.06
N VAL A 97 8.35 -4.07 -4.22
CA VAL A 97 8.58 -3.63 -2.83
C VAL A 97 9.35 -4.69 -2.04
N ILE A 98 8.96 -5.95 -2.15
CA ILE A 98 9.59 -7.04 -1.38
C ILE A 98 11.02 -7.30 -1.87
N ASP A 99 11.22 -7.32 -3.19
CA ASP A 99 12.48 -7.76 -3.79
C ASP A 99 13.53 -6.62 -3.87
N HIS A 100 13.10 -5.34 -3.90
CA HIS A 100 13.98 -4.20 -4.13
C HIS A 100 13.98 -3.14 -3.02
N MET A 101 12.94 -3.10 -2.16
CA MET A 101 12.86 -2.10 -1.10
C MET A 101 13.06 -2.71 0.30
N ALA A 102 12.84 -4.02 0.48
CA ALA A 102 13.23 -4.70 1.71
C ALA A 102 14.76 -4.79 1.83
N GLN A 103 15.25 -4.70 3.05
CA GLN A 103 16.65 -4.87 3.38
C GLN A 103 17.04 -6.35 3.49
N ASN A 104 18.34 -6.65 3.65
CA ASN A 104 18.85 -8.03 3.79
C ASN A 104 18.25 -8.79 5.00
N ASN A 105 17.72 -8.07 5.98
CA ASN A 105 17.01 -8.66 7.13
C ASN A 105 15.53 -8.98 6.83
N GLY A 106 15.06 -8.68 5.62
CA GLY A 106 13.72 -9.02 5.14
C GLY A 106 12.60 -8.09 5.58
N VAL A 107 12.91 -6.94 6.19
CA VAL A 107 11.96 -5.86 6.49
C VAL A 107 12.29 -4.60 5.68
N LEU A 108 11.36 -3.67 5.60
CA LEU A 108 11.59 -2.38 4.92
C LEU A 108 12.64 -1.55 5.70
N LYS A 109 13.13 -0.48 5.09
CA LYS A 109 13.94 0.53 5.81
C LYS A 109 13.10 1.18 6.90
N ASP A 110 13.78 1.75 7.89
CA ASP A 110 13.09 2.59 8.88
C ASP A 110 12.33 3.73 8.21
N ASP A 111 11.15 4.03 8.72
CA ASP A 111 10.35 5.14 8.24
C ASP A 111 11.01 6.47 8.64
N PRO A 112 11.13 7.44 7.72
CA PRO A 112 11.51 8.79 8.10
C PRO A 112 10.43 9.40 9.00
N GLN A 113 10.80 10.35 9.84
CA GLN A 113 9.86 11.11 10.66
C GLN A 113 9.03 12.08 9.79
N GLY A 114 7.97 12.63 10.34
CA GLY A 114 7.07 13.52 9.65
C GLY A 114 6.17 12.80 8.64
N ASP A 115 5.92 13.39 7.48
CA ASP A 115 5.02 12.81 6.47
C ASP A 115 5.48 11.44 5.98
N GLY A 116 6.78 11.24 5.89
CA GLY A 116 7.38 9.97 5.48
C GLY A 116 7.07 8.80 6.42
N GLY A 117 6.80 9.08 7.68
CA GLY A 117 6.48 8.07 8.68
C GLY A 117 5.23 7.24 8.39
N LEU A 118 4.36 7.69 7.47
CA LEU A 118 3.14 6.97 7.10
C LEU A 118 3.30 6.10 5.83
N PHE A 119 4.41 6.19 5.14
CA PHE A 119 4.56 5.58 3.81
C PHE A 119 4.38 4.06 3.81
N HIS A 120 4.97 3.37 4.76
CA HIS A 120 4.81 1.92 4.88
C HIS A 120 3.40 1.53 5.31
N GLY A 121 2.76 2.32 6.20
CA GLY A 121 1.38 2.08 6.61
C GLY A 121 0.42 2.11 5.42
N ILE A 122 0.58 3.07 4.50
CA ILE A 122 -0.21 3.14 3.26
C ILE A 122 0.00 1.90 2.40
N PHE A 123 1.25 1.42 2.27
CA PHE A 123 1.54 0.18 1.55
C PHE A 123 0.82 -1.02 2.17
N PHE A 124 1.02 -1.31 3.45
CA PHE A 124 0.42 -2.46 4.12
C PHE A 124 -1.11 -2.46 4.07
N ARG A 125 -1.73 -1.28 4.22
CA ARG A 125 -3.19 -1.09 4.15
C ARG A 125 -3.81 -1.61 2.85
N TYR A 126 -3.15 -1.41 1.73
CA TYR A 126 -3.66 -1.86 0.43
C TYR A 126 -3.13 -3.24 0.04
N PHE A 127 -1.90 -3.53 0.39
CA PHE A 127 -1.24 -4.79 0.09
C PHE A 127 -1.97 -6.00 0.69
N VAL A 128 -2.38 -5.92 1.96
CA VAL A 128 -3.10 -7.02 2.63
C VAL A 128 -4.40 -7.42 1.93
N LYS A 129 -5.03 -6.51 1.20
CA LYS A 129 -6.24 -6.82 0.44
C LYS A 129 -5.96 -7.77 -0.72
N VAL A 130 -4.83 -7.60 -1.39
CA VAL A 130 -4.38 -8.50 -2.47
C VAL A 130 -4.00 -9.85 -1.87
N VAL A 131 -3.30 -9.86 -0.74
CA VAL A 131 -2.89 -11.10 -0.06
C VAL A 131 -4.11 -11.95 0.31
N ASN A 132 -5.19 -11.34 0.77
CA ASN A 132 -6.40 -12.03 1.17
C ASN A 132 -7.35 -12.40 0.01
N ASP A 133 -6.99 -12.07 -1.24
CA ASP A 133 -7.86 -12.39 -2.38
C ASP A 133 -7.66 -13.82 -2.87
N ALA A 134 -8.77 -14.54 -3.04
CA ALA A 134 -8.77 -15.92 -3.50
C ALA A 134 -8.25 -16.12 -4.94
N ALA A 135 -8.12 -15.03 -5.72
CA ALA A 135 -7.55 -15.08 -7.06
C ALA A 135 -6.02 -15.01 -7.07
N LEU A 136 -5.38 -14.72 -5.93
CA LEU A 136 -3.94 -14.77 -5.77
C LEU A 136 -3.47 -16.22 -5.80
N ASP A 137 -2.42 -16.52 -6.57
CA ASP A 137 -1.84 -17.86 -6.57
C ASP A 137 -1.10 -18.17 -5.25
N GLU A 138 -0.93 -19.46 -4.96
CA GLU A 138 -0.39 -19.92 -3.68
C GLU A 138 1.07 -19.47 -3.43
N ALA A 139 1.88 -19.32 -4.47
CA ALA A 139 3.27 -18.93 -4.33
C ALA A 139 3.37 -17.46 -3.88
N HIS A 140 2.61 -16.55 -4.53
CA HIS A 140 2.54 -15.16 -4.11
C HIS A 140 1.83 -15.01 -2.76
N HIS A 141 0.77 -15.78 -2.50
CA HIS A 141 0.10 -15.76 -1.20
C HIS A 141 1.09 -16.08 -0.08
N THR A 142 1.87 -17.14 -0.21
CA THR A 142 2.89 -17.53 0.79
C THR A 142 3.95 -16.45 0.95
N LYS A 143 4.57 -15.99 -0.16
CA LYS A 143 5.60 -14.93 -0.15
C LYS A 143 5.11 -13.66 0.54
N PHE A 144 3.92 -13.22 0.19
CA PHE A 144 3.35 -11.97 0.67
C PHE A 144 2.92 -12.04 2.15
N LYS A 145 2.31 -13.15 2.53
CA LYS A 145 1.95 -13.42 3.92
C LYS A 145 3.18 -13.49 4.82
N GLU A 146 4.24 -14.18 4.40
CA GLU A 146 5.50 -14.24 5.12
C GLU A 146 6.13 -12.85 5.29
N PHE A 147 6.06 -11.99 4.27
CA PHE A 147 6.60 -10.65 4.35
C PHE A 147 5.85 -9.78 5.37
N ILE A 148 4.52 -9.76 5.35
CA ILE A 148 3.72 -9.04 6.36
C ILE A 148 4.02 -9.58 7.75
N THR A 149 4.02 -10.90 7.92
CA THR A 149 4.27 -11.56 9.20
C THR A 149 5.64 -11.19 9.75
N ARG A 150 6.68 -11.22 8.92
CA ARG A 150 8.04 -10.85 9.32
C ARG A 150 8.13 -9.39 9.75
N CYS A 151 7.57 -8.47 8.97
CA CYS A 151 7.54 -7.06 9.34
C CYS A 151 6.80 -6.83 10.66
N ALA A 152 5.63 -7.44 10.83
CA ALA A 152 4.82 -7.29 12.05
C ALA A 152 5.52 -7.88 13.27
N THR A 153 6.07 -9.09 13.16
CA THR A 153 6.82 -9.75 14.24
C THR A 153 8.03 -8.92 14.66
N THR A 154 8.84 -8.48 13.69
CA THR A 154 10.03 -7.64 13.97
C THR A 154 9.63 -6.35 14.70
N MET A 155 8.57 -5.68 14.23
CA MET A 155 8.09 -4.46 14.86
C MET A 155 7.63 -4.72 16.31
N VAL A 156 6.84 -5.78 16.53
CA VAL A 156 6.31 -6.10 17.87
C VAL A 156 7.43 -6.50 18.83
N GLU A 157 8.37 -7.31 18.38
CA GLU A 157 9.44 -7.83 19.25
C GLU A 157 10.52 -6.78 19.57
N HIS A 158 10.77 -5.83 18.67
CA HIS A 158 11.91 -4.94 18.78
C HIS A 158 11.57 -3.45 18.67
N GLY A 159 10.66 -3.06 17.82
CA GLY A 159 10.34 -1.66 17.50
C GLY A 159 9.20 -1.06 18.34
N LEU A 160 8.41 -1.89 19.02
CA LEU A 160 7.29 -1.44 19.85
C LEU A 160 7.72 -1.29 21.31
N ASN A 161 7.47 -0.13 21.90
CA ASN A 161 7.57 0.01 23.34
C ASN A 161 6.34 -0.62 24.01
N HIS A 162 6.54 -1.73 24.74
CA HIS A 162 5.44 -2.49 25.35
C HIS A 162 4.81 -1.83 26.57
N HIS A 163 5.45 -0.80 27.15
CA HIS A 163 4.87 -0.04 28.26
C HIS A 163 3.95 1.07 27.75
N THR A 164 4.41 1.84 26.78
CA THR A 164 3.63 2.96 26.20
C THR A 164 2.76 2.53 25.03
N MET A 165 2.99 1.35 24.46
CA MET A 165 2.37 0.83 23.23
C MET A 165 2.64 1.72 22.01
N LEU A 166 3.76 2.44 21.98
CA LEU A 166 4.15 3.32 20.89
C LEU A 166 5.21 2.67 19.98
N TYR A 167 5.06 2.87 18.67
CA TYR A 167 6.03 2.54 17.64
C TYR A 167 6.63 3.82 17.05
N GLY A 168 7.96 3.91 17.06
CA GLY A 168 8.69 5.13 16.72
C GLY A 168 9.11 5.26 15.25
N GLY A 169 8.82 4.27 14.39
CA GLY A 169 9.24 4.25 12.99
C GLY A 169 10.54 3.48 12.71
N THR A 170 11.19 2.95 13.74
CA THR A 170 12.36 2.08 13.65
C THR A 170 11.99 0.64 13.98
N TRP A 171 12.47 -0.32 13.17
CA TRP A 171 12.07 -1.73 13.33
C TRP A 171 12.73 -2.43 14.50
N TRP A 172 13.93 -1.97 14.88
CA TRP A 172 14.84 -2.69 15.78
C TRP A 172 15.08 -1.99 17.10
N GLU A 173 14.49 -0.83 17.31
CA GLU A 173 14.67 -0.04 18.51
C GLU A 173 13.35 0.62 18.92
N ALA A 174 12.80 0.17 20.06
CA ALA A 174 11.59 0.77 20.60
C ALA A 174 11.87 2.18 21.13
N PRO A 175 10.93 3.14 20.99
CA PRO A 175 11.10 4.46 21.60
C PRO A 175 11.15 4.36 23.13
N ALA A 176 11.90 5.25 23.78
CA ALA A 176 11.91 5.36 25.25
C ALA A 176 10.52 5.77 25.78
N ASP A 177 10.23 5.50 27.05
CA ASP A 177 8.91 5.77 27.65
C ASP A 177 8.50 7.25 27.61
N ASP A 178 9.47 8.14 27.65
CA ASP A 178 9.31 9.59 27.60
C ASP A 178 9.57 10.18 26.20
N ALA A 179 9.81 9.33 25.19
CA ALA A 179 10.09 9.79 23.84
C ALA A 179 8.85 10.43 23.19
N SER A 180 9.08 11.52 22.47
CA SER A 180 8.07 12.07 21.57
C SER A 180 8.04 11.26 20.27
N VAL A 181 6.94 10.55 20.04
CA VAL A 181 6.73 9.75 18.85
C VAL A 181 5.88 10.50 17.83
N CYS A 182 6.32 10.50 16.57
CA CYS A 182 5.54 11.08 15.48
C CYS A 182 4.29 10.24 15.22
N LEU A 183 3.12 10.89 15.15
CA LEU A 183 1.83 10.21 14.91
C LEU A 183 1.85 9.38 13.61
N THR A 184 2.47 9.88 12.57
CA THR A 184 2.55 9.19 11.26
C THR A 184 3.33 7.88 11.35
N ALA A 185 4.46 7.87 12.07
CA ALA A 185 5.23 6.66 12.32
C ALA A 185 4.43 5.65 13.17
N HIS A 186 3.78 6.11 14.23
CA HIS A 186 2.94 5.24 15.07
C HIS A 186 1.76 4.65 14.28
N LEU A 187 1.11 5.43 13.41
CA LEU A 187 0.04 4.94 12.54
C LEU A 187 0.52 3.85 11.57
N THR A 188 1.76 3.91 11.09
CA THR A 188 2.34 2.81 10.30
C THR A 188 2.35 1.51 11.09
N GLY A 189 2.77 1.54 12.35
CA GLY A 189 2.71 0.38 13.24
C GLY A 189 1.27 -0.16 13.40
N CYS A 190 0.31 0.73 13.65
CA CYS A 190 -1.10 0.35 13.77
C CYS A 190 -1.62 -0.31 12.49
N MET A 191 -1.33 0.25 11.31
CA MET A 191 -1.77 -0.30 10.03
C MET A 191 -1.12 -1.65 9.71
N LEU A 192 0.13 -1.86 10.12
CA LEU A 192 0.81 -3.15 9.96
C LEU A 192 0.19 -4.22 10.86
N ILE A 193 -0.11 -3.90 12.13
CA ILE A 193 -0.82 -4.83 13.02
C ILE A 193 -2.21 -5.15 12.50
N GLU A 194 -2.96 -4.15 12.04
CA GLU A 194 -4.26 -4.36 11.39
C GLU A 194 -4.14 -5.32 10.19
N ALA A 195 -3.14 -5.10 9.33
CA ALA A 195 -2.87 -5.98 8.20
C ALA A 195 -2.58 -7.42 8.66
N MET A 196 -1.72 -7.60 9.67
CA MET A 196 -1.39 -8.91 10.24
C MET A 196 -2.62 -9.61 10.83
N CYS A 197 -3.46 -8.89 11.58
CA CYS A 197 -4.68 -9.44 12.20
C CYS A 197 -5.76 -9.83 11.18
N THR A 198 -5.69 -9.30 9.96
CA THR A 198 -6.65 -9.59 8.88
C THR A 198 -6.17 -10.65 7.89
N LEU A 199 -4.94 -11.18 8.04
CA LEU A 199 -4.43 -12.26 7.19
C LEU A 199 -5.26 -13.55 7.36
N ASN A 200 -5.63 -14.14 6.24
CA ASN A 200 -6.35 -15.41 6.16
C ASN A 200 -5.39 -16.61 6.09
#